data_e7876268dc88c1ca11adc841034d7f25
#
_entry.id   e7876268dc88c1ca11adc841034d7f25
#
_cell.length_a   1.000
_cell.length_b   1.000
_cell.length_c   1.000
_cell.angle_alpha   90.00
_cell.angle_beta   90.00
_cell.angle_gamma   90.00
#
_symmetry.space_group_name_H-M   'P 1'
#
loop_
_entity.id
_entity.type
_entity.pdbx_description
1 polymer ?
#
loop_
_entity_poly.entity_id
_entity_poly.type
_entity_poly.pdbx_seq_one_letter_code
_entity_poly.pdbx_strand_id
1 'polypeptide(L)'
;MKWAESAGWRQKILLGASLKIVAPTGQYDPTRLINWANDRWSIKPEFGYSQRWGHWVLDGYAGIWFFAANPEFFSRNVYFPNIQIQTQQPIGAFEGHLSYDFKPRLWISLDANFWFGGKTSLNGVQNPVTLQRSSRVGATGSVPLTKHQSIKISYSNGAYVSYGGNYQIVSLAWQYSWVGWPKFH
;
A
#
# COMPACT_ATOMS: atom_id res chain seq x y z
N MET A 1 -6.25 -3.51 -32.73
CA MET A 1 -7.14 -4.54 -32.15
C MET A 1 -6.61 -5.96 -32.32
N LYS A 2 -5.88 -6.31 -33.37
CA LYS A 2 -5.39 -7.69 -33.61
C LYS A 2 -4.20 -8.16 -32.75
N TRP A 3 -3.40 -7.27 -32.16
CA TRP A 3 -2.21 -7.68 -31.38
C TRP A 3 -2.57 -8.15 -29.95
N ALA A 4 -3.69 -7.68 -29.38
CA ALA A 4 -4.17 -8.13 -28.07
C ALA A 4 -4.74 -9.56 -28.11
N GLU A 5 -5.27 -9.99 -29.25
CA GLU A 5 -5.77 -11.35 -29.48
C GLU A 5 -4.63 -12.37 -29.68
N SER A 6 -3.50 -11.93 -30.28
CA SER A 6 -2.34 -12.81 -30.52
C SER A 6 -1.50 -13.06 -29.27
N ALA A 7 -1.62 -12.26 -28.22
CA ALA A 7 -0.82 -12.34 -26.99
C ALA A 7 -1.36 -13.31 -25.94
N GLY A 8 -2.34 -14.16 -26.24
CA GLY A 8 -2.77 -15.25 -25.35
C GLY A 8 -3.38 -14.80 -24.01
N TRP A 9 -3.82 -13.55 -23.86
CA TRP A 9 -4.42 -12.99 -22.64
C TRP A 9 -5.81 -13.56 -22.33
N ARG A 10 -5.91 -14.90 -22.36
CA ARG A 10 -7.11 -15.61 -21.92
C ARG A 10 -7.15 -15.91 -20.43
N GLN A 11 -6.16 -15.48 -19.66
CA GLN A 11 -6.20 -15.66 -18.22
C GLN A 11 -7.26 -14.72 -17.62
N LYS A 12 -8.42 -15.29 -17.32
CA LYS A 12 -9.51 -14.58 -16.66
C LYS A 12 -9.24 -14.35 -15.18
N ILE A 13 -8.38 -15.16 -14.57
CA ILE A 13 -8.05 -15.12 -13.14
C ILE A 13 -6.53 -15.21 -12.99
N LEU A 14 -5.98 -14.33 -12.17
CA LEU A 14 -4.58 -14.33 -11.77
C LEU A 14 -4.50 -14.33 -10.24
N LEU A 15 -3.65 -15.20 -9.70
CA LEU A 15 -3.32 -15.25 -8.27
C LEU A 15 -1.85 -14.89 -8.10
N GLY A 16 -1.54 -14.15 -7.05
CA GLY A 16 -0.18 -13.75 -6.73
C GLY A 16 0.07 -13.71 -5.23
N ALA A 17 1.32 -13.82 -4.84
CA ALA A 17 1.77 -13.57 -3.49
C ALA A 17 2.97 -12.64 -3.51
N SER A 18 3.07 -11.75 -2.55
CA SER A 18 4.19 -10.84 -2.40
C SER A 18 4.64 -10.76 -0.94
N LEU A 19 5.87 -10.34 -0.74
CA LEU A 19 6.45 -10.05 0.57
C LEU A 19 7.07 -8.65 0.54
N LYS A 20 6.55 -7.74 1.35
CA LYS A 20 7.14 -6.42 1.54
C LYS A 20 7.93 -6.38 2.84
N ILE A 21 9.17 -5.93 2.77
CA ILE A 21 10.07 -5.78 3.92
C ILE A 21 10.49 -4.31 3.99
N VAL A 22 10.37 -3.71 5.17
CA VAL A 22 10.81 -2.34 5.46
C VAL A 22 11.89 -2.41 6.51
N ALA A 23 13.11 -1.98 6.15
CA ALA A 23 14.26 -1.95 7.03
C ALA A 23 14.37 -0.59 7.77
N PRO A 24 14.88 -0.55 9.00
CA PRO A 24 15.04 0.68 9.79
C PRO A 24 16.32 1.46 9.38
N THR A 25 16.42 1.83 8.11
CA THR A 25 17.60 2.53 7.57
C THR A 25 17.40 4.05 7.45
N GLY A 26 16.22 4.53 7.80
CA GLY A 26 15.91 5.96 7.73
C GLY A 26 16.41 6.73 8.96
N GLN A 27 16.49 8.06 8.83
CA GLN A 27 16.87 8.93 9.93
C GLN A 27 15.83 8.85 11.07
N TYR A 28 16.32 8.54 12.26
CA TYR A 28 15.52 8.43 13.48
C TYR A 28 16.20 9.16 14.64
N ASP A 29 15.44 9.96 15.39
CA ASP A 29 15.89 10.63 16.62
C ASP A 29 14.98 10.15 17.77
N PRO A 30 15.50 9.32 18.68
CA PRO A 30 14.70 8.75 19.76
C PRO A 30 14.14 9.80 20.73
N THR A 31 14.68 11.00 20.77
CA THR A 31 14.20 12.09 21.64
C THR A 31 12.94 12.78 21.09
N ARG A 32 12.60 12.55 19.83
CA ARG A 32 11.45 13.16 19.16
C ARG A 32 10.28 12.21 19.04
N LEU A 33 9.08 12.74 19.24
CA LEU A 33 7.84 11.98 19.04
C LEU A 33 7.56 11.72 17.55
N ILE A 34 7.87 12.68 16.68
CA ILE A 34 7.65 12.60 15.23
C ILE A 34 9.00 12.43 14.54
N ASN A 35 9.12 11.36 13.79
CA ASN A 35 10.31 10.98 13.05
C ASN A 35 10.00 10.62 11.60
N TRP A 36 10.99 10.73 10.71
CA TRP A 36 10.90 10.28 9.31
C TRP A 36 10.90 8.76 9.17
N ALA A 37 11.49 8.04 10.14
CA ALA A 37 11.54 6.59 10.20
C ALA A 37 10.99 6.06 11.53
N ASN A 38 10.67 4.76 11.57
CA ASN A 38 10.08 4.13 12.76
C ASN A 38 11.07 3.29 13.58
N ASP A 39 12.36 3.27 13.22
CA ASP A 39 13.44 2.51 13.86
C ASP A 39 13.08 1.05 14.18
N ARG A 40 12.39 0.39 13.25
CA ARG A 40 12.02 -1.02 13.41
C ARG A 40 11.79 -1.70 12.07
N TRP A 41 12.04 -2.99 12.02
CA TRP A 41 11.67 -3.83 10.89
C TRP A 41 10.15 -3.99 10.81
N SER A 42 9.65 -4.01 9.58
CA SER A 42 8.24 -4.33 9.31
C SER A 42 8.16 -5.27 8.12
N ILE A 43 7.29 -6.26 8.19
CA ILE A 43 7.13 -7.28 7.15
C ILE A 43 5.64 -7.40 6.83
N LYS A 44 5.27 -7.42 5.55
CA LYS A 44 3.90 -7.66 5.08
C LYS A 44 3.90 -8.78 4.03
N PRO A 45 3.60 -10.02 4.39
CA PRO A 45 3.11 -10.99 3.42
C PRO A 45 1.75 -10.56 2.90
N GLU A 46 1.52 -10.76 1.60
CA GLU A 46 0.29 -10.34 0.93
C GLU A 46 -0.09 -11.34 -0.16
N PHE A 47 -1.36 -11.62 -0.28
CA PHE A 47 -1.96 -12.41 -1.34
C PHE A 47 -2.80 -11.51 -2.23
N GLY A 48 -2.66 -11.68 -3.54
CA GLY A 48 -3.39 -10.93 -4.56
C GLY A 48 -4.25 -11.83 -5.43
N TYR A 49 -5.42 -11.32 -5.75
CA TYR A 49 -6.37 -11.91 -6.68
C TYR A 49 -6.74 -10.87 -7.74
N SER A 50 -6.74 -11.26 -9.01
CA SER A 50 -7.18 -10.41 -10.13
C SER A 50 -8.09 -11.21 -11.05
N GLN A 51 -9.21 -10.61 -11.43
CA GLN A 51 -10.15 -11.20 -12.37
C GLN A 51 -10.57 -10.18 -13.43
N ARG A 52 -10.58 -10.62 -14.69
CA ARG A 52 -10.98 -9.81 -15.84
C ARG A 52 -12.29 -10.31 -16.46
N TRP A 53 -13.20 -9.36 -16.74
CA TRP A 53 -14.42 -9.58 -17.54
C TRP A 53 -14.51 -8.52 -18.65
N GLY A 54 -14.11 -8.87 -19.84
CA GLY A 54 -14.06 -7.92 -20.95
C GLY A 54 -13.20 -6.70 -20.63
N HIS A 55 -13.82 -5.54 -20.49
CA HIS A 55 -13.16 -4.29 -20.13
C HIS A 55 -12.99 -4.06 -18.62
N TRP A 56 -13.69 -4.83 -17.79
CA TRP A 56 -13.61 -4.71 -16.34
C TRP A 56 -12.52 -5.58 -15.76
N VAL A 57 -11.81 -5.06 -14.76
CA VAL A 57 -10.84 -5.80 -13.95
C VAL A 57 -11.12 -5.53 -12.48
N LEU A 58 -11.25 -6.59 -11.71
CA LEU A 58 -11.31 -6.55 -10.26
C LEU A 58 -9.99 -7.08 -9.71
N ASP A 59 -9.29 -6.26 -8.93
CA ASP A 59 -8.13 -6.67 -8.16
C ASP A 59 -8.46 -6.59 -6.67
N GLY A 60 -8.02 -7.58 -5.92
CA GLY A 60 -8.17 -7.64 -4.48
C GLY A 60 -6.87 -8.13 -3.83
N TYR A 61 -6.48 -7.50 -2.73
CA TYR A 61 -5.28 -7.86 -1.98
C TYR A 61 -5.61 -7.99 -0.50
N ALA A 62 -5.03 -9.00 0.15
CA ALA A 62 -5.14 -9.22 1.58
C ALA A 62 -3.75 -9.49 2.15
N GLY A 63 -3.34 -8.72 3.13
CA GLY A 63 -2.03 -8.83 3.75
C GLY A 63 -2.07 -8.55 5.24
N ILE A 64 -1.00 -8.91 5.94
CA ILE A 64 -0.84 -8.65 7.37
C ILE A 64 0.52 -8.03 7.60
N TRP A 65 0.53 -6.85 8.22
CA TRP A 65 1.75 -6.23 8.70
C TRP A 65 2.16 -6.79 10.06
N PHE A 66 3.41 -7.18 10.18
CA PHE A 66 4.08 -7.52 11.43
C PHE A 66 5.18 -6.49 11.69
N PHE A 67 5.37 -6.15 12.95
CA PHE A 67 6.31 -5.11 13.37
C PHE A 67 7.26 -5.65 14.43
N ALA A 68 8.55 -5.40 14.28
CA ALA A 68 9.50 -5.53 15.38
C ALA A 68 9.26 -4.42 16.42
N ALA A 69 9.82 -4.56 17.59
CA ALA A 69 9.81 -3.49 18.58
C ALA A 69 10.66 -2.30 18.09
N ASN A 70 10.24 -1.08 18.44
CA ASN A 70 11.13 0.09 18.42
C ASN A 70 11.77 0.18 19.82
N PRO A 71 13.08 0.00 19.94
CA PRO A 71 13.76 -0.13 21.23
C PRO A 71 13.94 1.20 21.99
N GLU A 72 13.78 2.34 21.30
CA GLU A 72 14.04 3.66 21.86
C GLU A 72 12.97 4.70 21.47
N PHE A 73 11.70 4.31 21.44
CA PHE A 73 10.60 5.19 21.04
C PHE A 73 10.41 6.36 22.01
N PHE A 74 10.55 7.60 21.52
CA PHE A 74 10.36 8.84 22.28
C PHE A 74 11.04 8.79 23.66
N SER A 75 12.30 8.37 23.66
CA SER A 75 13.13 8.10 24.84
C SER A 75 14.12 9.25 25.08
N ARG A 76 14.70 9.32 26.30
CA ARG A 76 15.80 10.25 26.65
C ARG A 76 15.47 11.72 26.37
N ASN A 77 14.24 12.12 26.60
CA ASN A 77 13.79 13.50 26.47
C ASN A 77 13.32 14.05 27.83
N VAL A 78 12.92 15.33 27.86
CA VAL A 78 12.49 16.03 29.10
C VAL A 78 11.27 15.34 29.73
N TYR A 79 10.39 14.74 28.94
CA TYR A 79 9.17 14.08 29.43
C TYR A 79 9.43 12.63 29.84
N PHE A 80 10.34 11.96 29.12
CA PHE A 80 10.69 10.55 29.34
C PHE A 80 12.21 10.40 29.35
N PRO A 81 12.86 10.59 30.49
CA PRO A 81 14.33 10.52 30.60
C PRO A 81 14.88 9.10 30.40
N ASN A 82 14.03 8.08 30.59
CA ASN A 82 14.39 6.68 30.43
C ASN A 82 14.11 6.18 29.01
N ILE A 83 14.63 4.98 28.71
CA ILE A 83 14.34 4.26 27.46
C ILE A 83 12.91 3.77 27.50
N GLN A 84 12.18 3.96 26.38
CA GLN A 84 10.85 3.43 26.17
C GLN A 84 10.85 2.49 24.98
N ILE A 85 10.34 1.30 25.18
CA ILE A 85 10.20 0.29 24.13
C ILE A 85 8.77 0.32 23.63
N GLN A 86 8.58 0.57 22.34
CA GLN A 86 7.26 0.47 21.71
C GLN A 86 7.13 -0.84 20.94
N THR A 87 6.06 -1.55 21.21
CA THR A 87 5.62 -2.69 20.40
C THR A 87 4.28 -2.37 19.72
N GLN A 88 3.97 -3.07 18.64
CA GLN A 88 2.72 -2.92 17.92
C GLN A 88 2.17 -4.29 17.50
N GLN A 89 0.88 -4.48 17.71
CA GLN A 89 0.16 -5.65 17.24
C GLN A 89 0.09 -5.66 15.70
N PRO A 90 -0.10 -6.82 15.07
CA PRO A 90 -0.29 -6.91 13.64
C PRO A 90 -1.46 -6.07 13.13
N ILE A 91 -1.34 -5.61 11.86
CA ILE A 91 -2.39 -4.89 11.15
C ILE A 91 -2.81 -5.72 9.93
N GLY A 92 -4.08 -6.12 9.88
CA GLY A 92 -4.69 -6.62 8.66
C GLY A 92 -4.89 -5.47 7.67
N ALA A 93 -4.53 -5.67 6.41
CA ALA A 93 -4.65 -4.70 5.34
C ALA A 93 -5.35 -5.35 4.13
N PHE A 94 -6.38 -4.70 3.63
CA PHE A 94 -7.17 -5.15 2.49
C PHE A 94 -7.26 -4.01 1.47
N GLU A 95 -7.02 -4.34 0.21
CA GLU A 95 -7.08 -3.40 -0.89
C GLU A 95 -7.95 -3.97 -2.00
N GLY A 96 -8.76 -3.14 -2.62
CA GLY A 96 -9.62 -3.52 -3.74
C GLY A 96 -9.61 -2.43 -4.80
N HIS A 97 -9.55 -2.85 -6.07
CA HIS A 97 -9.59 -1.96 -7.22
C HIS A 97 -10.57 -2.51 -8.24
N LEU A 98 -11.51 -1.68 -8.68
CA LEU A 98 -12.39 -1.99 -9.79
C LEU A 98 -12.04 -1.06 -10.94
N SER A 99 -11.42 -1.60 -11.99
CA SER A 99 -10.93 -0.85 -13.13
C SER A 99 -11.77 -1.09 -14.37
N TYR A 100 -11.85 -0.08 -15.24
CA TYR A 100 -12.43 -0.17 -16.57
C TYR A 100 -11.42 0.27 -17.63
N ASP A 101 -11.10 -0.62 -18.56
CA ASP A 101 -10.18 -0.39 -19.68
C ASP A 101 -10.95 0.13 -20.91
N PHE A 102 -10.83 1.39 -21.24
CA PHE A 102 -11.37 1.98 -22.48
C PHE A 102 -10.58 1.53 -23.71
N LYS A 103 -9.26 1.55 -23.58
CA LYS A 103 -8.26 1.19 -24.59
C LYS A 103 -6.99 0.73 -23.87
N PRO A 104 -6.02 0.11 -24.57
CA PRO A 104 -4.73 -0.18 -23.96
C PRO A 104 -4.12 1.06 -23.31
N ARG A 105 -3.81 0.97 -22.00
CA ARG A 105 -3.25 2.03 -21.15
C ARG A 105 -4.15 3.23 -20.85
N LEU A 106 -5.37 3.27 -21.41
CA LEU A 106 -6.39 4.23 -21.05
C LEU A 106 -7.42 3.52 -20.19
N TRP A 107 -7.36 3.74 -18.90
CA TRP A 107 -8.23 3.11 -17.92
C TRP A 107 -8.51 4.03 -16.73
N ILE A 108 -9.55 3.72 -16.02
CA ILE A 108 -9.91 4.34 -14.74
C ILE A 108 -10.19 3.25 -13.72
N SER A 109 -9.90 3.49 -12.44
CA SER A 109 -10.30 2.60 -11.35
C SER A 109 -10.96 3.37 -10.21
N LEU A 110 -11.82 2.64 -9.48
CA LEU A 110 -12.23 2.97 -8.14
C LEU A 110 -11.41 2.13 -7.17
N ASP A 111 -10.88 2.76 -6.15
CA ASP A 111 -9.92 2.18 -5.23
C ASP A 111 -10.48 2.22 -3.81
N ALA A 112 -10.34 1.14 -3.06
CA ALA A 112 -10.73 1.05 -1.67
C ALA A 112 -9.65 0.34 -0.86
N ASN A 113 -9.34 0.88 0.31
CA ASN A 113 -8.39 0.30 1.25
C ASN A 113 -9.04 0.24 2.62
N PHE A 114 -8.80 -0.84 3.34
CA PHE A 114 -9.23 -1.03 4.70
C PHE A 114 -8.11 -1.68 5.52
N TRP A 115 -7.87 -1.15 6.72
CA TRP A 115 -6.93 -1.76 7.66
C TRP A 115 -7.48 -1.78 9.08
N PHE A 116 -7.11 -2.83 9.81
CA PHE A 116 -7.59 -3.10 11.14
C PHE A 116 -6.50 -3.73 12.01
N GLY A 117 -6.40 -3.28 13.27
CA GLY A 117 -5.46 -3.81 14.25
C GLY A 117 -4.47 -2.78 14.75
N GLY A 118 -3.24 -3.19 15.03
CA GLY A 118 -2.11 -2.29 15.27
C GLY A 118 -2.11 -1.55 16.61
N LYS A 119 -2.79 -2.06 17.65
CA LYS A 119 -2.65 -1.49 19.00
C LYS A 119 -1.18 -1.44 19.39
N THR A 120 -0.76 -0.31 19.94
CA THR A 120 0.61 -0.13 20.44
C THR A 120 0.69 -0.34 21.94
N SER A 121 1.86 -0.75 22.41
CA SER A 121 2.18 -0.81 23.82
C SER A 121 3.50 -0.07 24.06
N LEU A 122 3.60 0.64 25.17
CA LEU A 122 4.82 1.26 25.67
C LEU A 122 5.25 0.54 26.95
N ASN A 123 6.46 0.01 26.97
CA ASN A 123 6.99 -0.75 28.11
C ASN A 123 6.02 -1.85 28.61
N GLY A 124 5.34 -2.53 27.67
CA GLY A 124 4.37 -3.58 27.96
C GLY A 124 2.96 -3.09 28.29
N VAL A 125 2.73 -1.80 28.52
CA VAL A 125 1.41 -1.22 28.79
C VAL A 125 0.71 -0.90 27.47
N GLN A 126 -0.37 -1.61 27.18
CA GLN A 126 -1.15 -1.45 25.96
C GLN A 126 -1.99 -0.18 25.97
N ASN A 127 -1.97 0.56 24.87
CA ASN A 127 -2.84 1.72 24.66
C ASN A 127 -4.00 1.33 23.71
N PRO A 128 -5.22 1.15 24.23
CA PRO A 128 -6.37 0.74 23.42
C PRO A 128 -6.83 1.80 22.41
N VAL A 129 -6.52 3.07 22.66
CA VAL A 129 -6.89 4.19 21.76
C VAL A 129 -6.17 4.10 20.42
N THR A 130 -5.02 3.44 20.38
CA THR A 130 -4.21 3.29 19.16
C THR A 130 -4.74 2.21 18.19
N LEU A 131 -5.84 1.55 18.52
CA LEU A 131 -6.48 0.58 17.63
C LEU A 131 -6.89 1.24 16.32
N GLN A 132 -6.32 0.79 15.23
CA GLN A 132 -6.67 1.26 13.91
C GLN A 132 -7.90 0.51 13.36
N ARG A 133 -8.87 1.27 12.89
CA ARG A 133 -10.01 0.83 12.08
C ARG A 133 -10.22 1.92 11.06
N SER A 134 -9.57 1.81 9.93
CA SER A 134 -9.57 2.92 8.99
C SER A 134 -9.78 2.42 7.57
N SER A 135 -10.45 3.23 6.78
CA SER A 135 -10.67 2.98 5.37
C SER A 135 -10.40 4.23 4.55
N ARG A 136 -9.97 4.02 3.32
CA ARG A 136 -9.79 5.06 2.32
C ARG A 136 -10.49 4.64 1.04
N VAL A 137 -11.01 5.62 0.34
CA VAL A 137 -11.56 5.45 -1.01
C VAL A 137 -10.89 6.42 -1.94
N GLY A 138 -10.79 6.05 -3.19
CA GLY A 138 -10.13 6.86 -4.19
C GLY A 138 -10.50 6.49 -5.61
N ALA A 139 -9.90 7.21 -6.53
CA ALA A 139 -9.96 6.91 -7.96
C ALA A 139 -8.58 7.11 -8.58
N THR A 140 -8.27 6.28 -9.55
CA THR A 140 -7.04 6.35 -10.32
C THR A 140 -7.36 6.34 -11.80
N GLY A 141 -6.67 7.15 -12.59
CA GLY A 141 -6.78 7.17 -14.04
C GLY A 141 -5.41 7.09 -14.69
N SER A 142 -5.32 6.42 -15.83
CA SER A 142 -4.13 6.38 -16.66
C SER A 142 -4.45 6.82 -18.07
N VAL A 143 -3.63 7.73 -18.61
CA VAL A 143 -3.76 8.27 -19.95
C VAL A 143 -2.47 8.00 -20.72
N PRO A 144 -2.53 7.31 -21.88
CA PRO A 144 -1.35 7.10 -22.72
C PRO A 144 -0.96 8.39 -23.42
N LEU A 145 0.32 8.76 -23.35
CA LEU A 145 0.93 9.86 -24.12
C LEU A 145 1.51 9.35 -25.43
N THR A 146 2.17 8.20 -25.41
CA THR A 146 2.77 7.54 -26.56
C THR A 146 2.58 6.02 -26.48
N LYS A 147 3.14 5.27 -27.42
CA LYS A 147 3.13 3.79 -27.39
C LYS A 147 3.83 3.21 -26.17
N HIS A 148 4.73 3.96 -25.52
CA HIS A 148 5.55 3.50 -24.41
C HIS A 148 5.36 4.33 -23.13
N GLN A 149 4.69 5.47 -23.20
CA GLN A 149 4.55 6.40 -22.07
C GLN A 149 3.09 6.61 -21.69
N SER A 150 2.84 6.74 -20.41
CA SER A 150 1.54 7.13 -19.87
C SER A 150 1.71 7.99 -18.61
N ILE A 151 0.70 8.79 -18.34
CA ILE A 151 0.55 9.51 -17.07
C ILE A 151 -0.54 8.80 -16.26
N LYS A 152 -0.24 8.57 -15.00
CA LYS A 152 -1.17 8.05 -14.01
C LYS A 152 -1.44 9.13 -12.97
N ILE A 153 -2.71 9.42 -12.73
CA ILE A 153 -3.17 10.36 -11.71
C ILE A 153 -4.06 9.60 -10.75
N SER A 154 -3.85 9.78 -9.45
CA SER A 154 -4.72 9.21 -8.42
C SER A 154 -5.10 10.24 -7.37
N TYR A 155 -6.31 10.09 -6.84
CA TYR A 155 -6.82 10.82 -5.70
C TYR A 155 -7.41 9.84 -4.69
N SER A 156 -7.13 10.04 -3.40
CA SER A 156 -7.78 9.28 -2.34
C SER A 156 -8.01 10.12 -1.10
N ASN A 157 -9.06 9.77 -0.35
CA ASN A 157 -9.42 10.39 0.91
C ASN A 157 -9.81 9.32 1.94
N GLY A 158 -9.64 9.61 3.22
CA GLY A 158 -10.14 8.76 4.28
C GLY A 158 -11.67 8.73 4.26
N ALA A 159 -12.25 7.55 4.15
CA ALA A 159 -13.69 7.35 4.27
C ALA A 159 -14.09 7.22 5.75
N TYR A 160 -13.28 6.52 6.52
CA TYR A 160 -13.39 6.43 7.96
C TYR A 160 -11.99 6.34 8.58
N VAL A 161 -11.71 7.12 9.61
CA VAL A 161 -10.42 7.15 10.32
C VAL A 161 -10.68 7.13 11.82
N SER A 162 -10.34 6.00 12.47
CA SER A 162 -10.53 5.84 13.92
C SER A 162 -9.36 6.35 14.74
N TYR A 163 -8.14 6.35 14.16
CA TYR A 163 -6.91 6.77 14.82
C TYR A 163 -5.95 7.39 13.80
N GLY A 164 -5.36 8.52 14.16
CA GLY A 164 -4.49 9.30 13.30
C GLY A 164 -5.22 10.43 12.56
N GLY A 165 -4.50 11.10 11.66
CA GLY A 165 -5.04 12.20 10.87
C GLY A 165 -5.82 11.71 9.64
N ASN A 166 -6.93 12.35 9.32
CA ASN A 166 -7.52 12.21 8.00
C ASN A 166 -6.83 13.18 7.04
N TYR A 167 -6.37 12.65 5.91
CA TYR A 167 -5.66 13.43 4.89
C TYR A 167 -6.04 12.98 3.47
N GLN A 168 -5.92 13.92 2.55
CA GLN A 168 -6.11 13.66 1.13
C GLN A 168 -4.76 13.37 0.48
N ILE A 169 -4.75 12.47 -0.49
CA ILE A 169 -3.56 12.16 -1.29
C ILE A 169 -3.88 12.43 -2.74
N VAL A 170 -3.06 13.24 -3.39
CA VAL A 170 -3.00 13.37 -4.85
C VAL A 170 -1.66 12.84 -5.29
N SER A 171 -1.66 11.94 -6.27
CA SER A 171 -0.42 11.39 -6.84
C SER A 171 -0.40 11.59 -8.34
N LEU A 172 0.77 11.93 -8.84
CA LEU A 172 1.08 12.01 -10.28
C LEU A 172 2.28 11.12 -10.55
N ALA A 173 2.14 10.20 -11.50
CA ALA A 173 3.23 9.33 -11.91
C ALA A 173 3.35 9.31 -13.44
N TRP A 174 4.57 9.45 -13.93
CA TRP A 174 4.92 9.15 -15.29
C TRP A 174 5.42 7.72 -15.39
N GLN A 175 4.89 6.97 -16.33
CA GLN A 175 5.22 5.57 -16.53
C GLN A 175 5.82 5.37 -17.94
N TYR A 176 6.95 4.67 -17.99
CA TYR A 176 7.55 4.19 -19.23
C TYR A 176 7.53 2.66 -19.23
N SER A 177 7.03 2.06 -20.30
CA SER A 177 6.97 0.60 -20.42
C SER A 177 7.48 0.15 -21.78
N TRP A 178 8.26 -0.91 -21.75
CA TRP A 178 8.67 -1.63 -22.95
C TRP A 178 8.32 -3.11 -22.76
N VAL A 179 7.91 -3.75 -23.84
CA VAL A 179 7.70 -5.19 -23.88
C VAL A 179 8.85 -5.77 -24.66
N GLY A 180 9.75 -6.48 -23.99
CA GLY A 180 10.74 -7.33 -24.63
C GLY A 180 10.05 -8.60 -25.11
N TRP A 181 10.05 -8.85 -26.42
CA TRP A 181 9.64 -10.14 -26.95
C TRP A 181 10.80 -11.12 -26.76
N PRO A 182 10.62 -12.27 -26.10
CA PRO A 182 11.60 -13.33 -26.21
C PRO A 182 11.64 -13.77 -27.69
N LYS A 183 12.76 -13.56 -28.35
CA LYS A 183 13.01 -14.18 -29.64
C LYS A 183 13.24 -15.67 -29.35
N PHE A 184 12.20 -16.47 -29.54
CA PHE A 184 12.39 -17.90 -29.64
C PHE A 184 13.07 -18.20 -31.00
N HIS A 185 14.31 -18.65 -30.95
CA HIS A 185 15.02 -19.21 -32.07
C HIS A 185 14.67 -20.69 -32.19
#